data_3cb2e3fc49defcabc269d47f0e5650a0
#
_entry.id   3cb2e3fc49defcabc269d47f0e5650a0
#
_cell.length_a   1.000
_cell.length_b   1.000
_cell.length_c   1.000
_cell.angle_alpha   90.00
_cell.angle_beta   90.00
_cell.angle_gamma   90.00
#
_symmetry.space_group_name_H-M   'P 1'
#
loop_
_entity.id
_entity.type
_entity.pdbx_description
1 polymer ?
#
loop_
_entity_poly.entity_id
_entity_poly.type
_entity_poly.pdbx_seq_one_letter_code
_entity_poly.pdbx_strand_id
1 'polypeptide(L)'
;MEAVLRTIKSTGALVCGFVSYARVAVKMDAGLRARAEAENPELQNLLVAAYAYDGAAGPGNLSLYARGEDYHDVVKKRLSMAGGILRARYKGRYFHPYTDTSPFPEVYAAACAGLGVIGKNGLLITQQGSYVFIGILATDLPMTDPLREPDTCAACDLCLRSCPTGALSADGLDAERCLSAI
;
A
#
# COMPACT_ATOMS: atom_id res chain seq x y z
N MET A 1 2.69 16.94 -11.05
CA MET A 1 2.71 15.50 -10.75
C MET A 1 4.10 14.98 -10.42
N GLU A 2 5.05 15.06 -11.31
CA GLU A 2 6.42 14.55 -11.10
C GLU A 2 7.09 15.07 -9.82
N ALA A 3 6.89 16.34 -9.47
CA ALA A 3 7.43 16.92 -8.23
C ALA A 3 6.81 16.32 -6.96
N VAL A 4 5.53 15.92 -7.00
CA VAL A 4 4.87 15.22 -5.88
C VAL A 4 5.51 13.85 -5.66
N LEU A 5 5.62 13.06 -6.72
CA LEU A 5 6.22 11.73 -6.64
C LEU A 5 7.71 11.78 -6.26
N ARG A 6 8.46 12.77 -6.75
CA ARG A 6 9.86 12.99 -6.32
C ARG A 6 9.96 13.27 -4.82
N THR A 7 9.05 14.05 -4.26
CA THR A 7 9.02 14.30 -2.81
C THR A 7 8.80 13.01 -2.02
N ILE A 8 7.88 12.15 -2.46
CA ILE A 8 7.66 10.85 -1.80
C ILE A 8 8.88 9.95 -1.98
N LYS A 9 9.44 9.90 -3.18
CA LYS A 9 10.65 9.11 -3.47
C LYS A 9 11.83 9.51 -2.60
N SER A 10 12.00 10.81 -2.30
CA SER A 10 13.09 11.31 -1.46
C SER A 10 13.02 10.84 0.01
N THR A 11 11.89 10.29 0.45
CA THR A 11 11.75 9.69 1.79
C THR A 11 12.21 8.23 1.87
N GLY A 12 12.80 7.70 0.79
CA GLY A 12 13.30 6.34 0.71
C GLY A 12 12.26 5.32 0.19
N ALA A 13 11.20 5.79 -0.45
CA ALA A 13 10.26 4.89 -1.11
C ALA A 13 10.94 4.16 -2.27
N LEU A 14 10.77 2.84 -2.32
CA LEU A 14 11.28 1.98 -3.40
C LEU A 14 10.60 2.32 -4.72
N VAL A 15 9.28 2.45 -4.68
CA VAL A 15 8.43 2.86 -5.79
C VAL A 15 7.25 3.66 -5.23
N CYS A 16 6.74 4.62 -5.99
CA CYS A 16 5.56 5.40 -5.62
C CYS A 16 4.75 5.78 -6.86
N GLY A 17 3.48 6.00 -6.66
CA GLY A 17 2.52 6.40 -7.68
C GLY A 17 1.31 7.07 -7.04
N PHE A 18 0.24 7.22 -7.80
CA PHE A 18 -1.02 7.72 -7.28
C PHE A 18 -2.19 7.13 -8.05
N VAL A 19 -3.35 7.14 -7.41
CA VAL A 19 -4.62 6.68 -7.95
C VAL A 19 -5.73 7.59 -7.45
N SER A 20 -6.78 7.81 -8.25
CA SER A 20 -7.96 8.55 -7.77
C SER A 20 -8.70 7.76 -6.69
N TYR A 21 -9.21 8.47 -5.67
CA TYR A 21 -10.03 7.85 -4.64
C TYR A 21 -11.25 7.14 -5.23
N ALA A 22 -11.89 7.74 -6.22
CA ALA A 22 -13.07 7.17 -6.86
C ALA A 22 -12.84 5.73 -7.38
N ARG A 23 -11.65 5.44 -7.92
CA ARG A 23 -11.30 4.08 -8.36
C ARG A 23 -11.11 3.09 -7.21
N VAL A 24 -10.55 3.55 -6.11
CA VAL A 24 -10.32 2.70 -4.93
C VAL A 24 -11.62 2.45 -4.19
N ALA A 25 -12.49 3.45 -4.12
CA ALA A 25 -13.77 3.39 -3.43
C ALA A 25 -14.70 2.27 -3.94
N VAL A 26 -14.59 1.85 -5.20
CA VAL A 26 -15.41 0.74 -5.74
C VAL A 26 -15.12 -0.62 -5.08
N LYS A 27 -13.95 -0.75 -4.45
CA LYS A 27 -13.51 -1.96 -3.72
C LYS A 27 -13.69 -1.84 -2.20
N MET A 28 -14.29 -0.75 -1.72
CA MET A 28 -14.51 -0.51 -0.28
C MET A 28 -15.96 -0.80 0.08
N ASP A 29 -16.18 -1.40 1.25
CA ASP A 29 -17.53 -1.45 1.82
C ASP A 29 -18.01 -0.07 2.28
N ALA A 30 -19.30 0.04 2.60
CA ALA A 30 -19.92 1.32 2.95
C ALA A 30 -19.32 1.94 4.23
N GLY A 31 -18.95 1.11 5.21
CA GLY A 31 -18.37 1.58 6.47
C GLY A 31 -16.97 2.16 6.29
N LEU A 32 -16.10 1.45 5.57
CA LEU A 32 -14.75 1.92 5.25
C LEU A 32 -14.80 3.19 4.39
N ARG A 33 -15.74 3.27 3.45
CA ARG A 33 -15.93 4.46 2.62
C ARG A 33 -16.35 5.66 3.45
N ALA A 34 -17.36 5.51 4.31
CA ALA A 34 -17.81 6.56 5.21
C ALA A 34 -16.70 7.04 6.14
N ARG A 35 -15.87 6.11 6.67
CA ARG A 35 -14.69 6.45 7.47
C ARG A 35 -13.67 7.25 6.67
N ALA A 36 -13.34 6.81 5.45
CA ALA A 36 -12.38 7.49 4.59
C ALA A 36 -12.79 8.93 4.31
N GLU A 37 -14.06 9.15 3.99
CA GLU A 37 -14.64 10.47 3.66
C GLU A 37 -14.74 11.37 4.90
N ALA A 38 -15.07 10.81 6.06
CA ALA A 38 -15.11 11.55 7.32
C ALA A 38 -13.71 12.01 7.77
N GLU A 39 -12.69 11.15 7.63
CA GLU A 39 -11.32 11.47 7.98
C GLU A 39 -10.64 12.41 6.97
N ASN A 40 -11.12 12.44 5.73
CA ASN A 40 -10.50 13.15 4.61
C ASN A 40 -11.54 13.92 3.78
N PRO A 41 -12.01 15.09 4.24
CA PRO A 41 -12.97 15.90 3.49
C PRO A 41 -12.46 16.24 2.08
N GLU A 42 -13.33 16.17 1.08
CA GLU A 42 -12.99 16.44 -0.33
C GLU A 42 -11.86 15.55 -0.89
N LEU A 43 -11.72 14.33 -0.36
CA LEU A 43 -10.70 13.37 -0.81
C LEU A 43 -10.77 13.12 -2.32
N GLN A 44 -9.67 13.36 -3.02
CA GLN A 44 -9.59 13.18 -4.47
C GLN A 44 -8.61 12.07 -4.87
N ASN A 45 -7.45 12.02 -4.24
CA ASN A 45 -6.39 11.11 -4.65
C ASN A 45 -5.68 10.47 -3.47
N LEU A 46 -5.14 9.29 -3.74
CA LEU A 46 -4.24 8.56 -2.86
C LEU A 46 -2.85 8.52 -3.50
N LEU A 47 -1.87 9.11 -2.84
CA LEU A 47 -0.46 8.95 -3.18
C LEU A 47 0.02 7.69 -2.46
N VAL A 48 0.49 6.71 -3.21
CA VAL A 48 0.87 5.41 -2.67
C VAL A 48 2.36 5.21 -2.81
N ALA A 49 2.99 4.69 -1.76
CA ALA A 49 4.41 4.40 -1.72
C ALA A 49 4.66 3.00 -1.17
N ALA A 50 5.64 2.29 -1.72
CA ALA A 50 6.14 1.04 -1.18
C ALA A 50 7.54 1.25 -0.64
N TYR A 51 7.79 0.79 0.59
CA TYR A 51 9.06 0.86 1.29
C TYR A 51 9.59 -0.54 1.51
N ALA A 52 10.76 -0.84 0.95
CA ALA A 52 11.39 -2.14 1.17
C ALA A 52 11.73 -2.32 2.66
N TYR A 53 11.53 -3.53 3.16
CA TYR A 53 12.12 -3.96 4.42
C TYR A 53 13.16 -5.05 4.13
N ASP A 54 14.34 -4.78 4.65
CA ASP A 54 15.48 -5.66 4.52
C ASP A 54 15.70 -6.27 5.90
N GLY A 55 14.95 -7.31 6.19
CA GLY A 55 15.23 -8.09 7.39
C GLY A 55 16.57 -8.79 7.15
N ALA A 56 17.59 -8.47 7.95
CA ALA A 56 18.84 -9.17 7.90
C ALA A 56 18.57 -10.69 7.90
N ALA A 57 18.93 -11.35 6.80
CA ALA A 57 18.80 -12.79 6.68
C ALA A 57 19.65 -13.43 7.79
N GLY A 58 18.98 -14.00 8.79
CA GLY A 58 19.63 -14.65 9.92
C GLY A 58 18.71 -15.72 10.48
N PRO A 59 19.24 -16.68 11.22
CA PRO A 59 18.41 -17.68 11.89
C PRO A 59 17.48 -17.00 12.91
N GLY A 60 16.27 -17.49 13.03
CA GLY A 60 15.28 -16.99 13.99
C GLY A 60 13.87 -17.37 13.58
N ASN A 61 12.94 -17.26 14.53
CA ASN A 61 11.54 -17.59 14.37
C ASN A 61 10.64 -16.35 14.14
N LEU A 62 11.24 -15.15 14.08
CA LEU A 62 10.50 -13.92 13.76
C LEU A 62 10.44 -13.73 12.25
N SER A 63 9.26 -13.33 11.77
CA SER A 63 9.07 -12.91 10.38
C SER A 63 9.98 -11.73 10.05
N LEU A 64 10.48 -11.65 8.82
CA LEU A 64 11.44 -10.61 8.40
C LEU A 64 10.90 -9.20 8.64
N TYR A 65 9.62 -8.97 8.39
CA TYR A 65 9.00 -7.66 8.60
C TYR A 65 9.00 -7.19 10.06
N ALA A 66 9.09 -8.12 11.02
CA ALA A 66 9.05 -7.82 12.45
C ALA A 66 10.44 -7.72 13.10
N ARG A 67 11.52 -7.80 12.32
CA ARG A 67 12.91 -7.81 12.85
C ARG A 67 13.53 -6.42 12.97
N GLY A 68 12.88 -5.39 12.44
CA GLY A 68 13.35 -4.01 12.48
C GLY A 68 12.59 -3.15 13.46
N GLU A 69 12.73 -1.84 13.31
CA GLU A 69 11.86 -0.87 13.99
C GLU A 69 10.40 -1.07 13.54
N ASP A 70 9.46 -0.67 14.38
CA ASP A 70 8.04 -0.77 14.04
C ASP A 70 7.75 0.01 12.74
N TYR A 71 7.35 -0.73 11.72
CA TYR A 71 7.12 -0.16 10.40
C TYR A 71 5.97 0.85 10.37
N HIS A 72 5.01 0.73 11.28
CA HIS A 72 3.94 1.72 11.40
C HIS A 72 4.51 3.10 11.69
N ASP A 73 5.47 3.18 12.63
CA ASP A 73 6.12 4.43 12.99
C ASP A 73 7.08 4.91 11.88
N VAL A 74 7.87 4.00 11.32
CA VAL A 74 8.87 4.33 10.28
C VAL A 74 8.18 4.86 9.02
N VAL A 75 7.19 4.14 8.50
CA VAL A 75 6.49 4.53 7.26
C VAL A 75 5.66 5.79 7.50
N LYS A 76 4.93 5.87 8.62
CA LYS A 76 4.15 7.04 8.98
C LYS A 76 5.00 8.30 9.11
N LYS A 77 6.19 8.18 9.72
CA LYS A 77 7.17 9.28 9.84
C LYS A 77 7.64 9.74 8.45
N ARG A 78 8.02 8.82 7.58
CA ARG A 78 8.45 9.11 6.19
C ARG A 78 7.36 9.81 5.40
N LEU A 79 6.13 9.31 5.47
CA LEU A 79 4.97 9.93 4.81
C LEU A 79 4.65 11.30 5.39
N SER A 80 4.74 11.47 6.72
CA SER A 80 4.51 12.76 7.39
C SER A 80 5.54 13.81 6.95
N MET A 81 6.81 13.41 6.75
CA MET A 81 7.85 14.30 6.19
C MET A 81 7.49 14.72 4.76
N ALA A 82 7.12 13.77 3.88
CA ALA A 82 6.67 14.09 2.52
C ALA A 82 5.44 15.02 2.55
N GLY A 83 4.45 14.70 3.38
CA GLY A 83 3.24 15.50 3.55
C GLY A 83 3.53 16.92 4.03
N GLY A 84 4.51 17.11 4.91
CA GLY A 84 4.97 18.43 5.36
C GLY A 84 5.54 19.28 4.21
N ILE A 85 6.41 18.69 3.41
CA ILE A 85 7.00 19.35 2.23
C ILE A 85 5.90 19.69 1.21
N LEU A 86 4.99 18.75 0.96
CA LEU A 86 3.89 18.94 0.00
C LEU A 86 2.91 20.02 0.47
N ARG A 87 2.54 20.07 1.76
CA ARG A 87 1.69 21.15 2.32
C ARG A 87 2.34 22.53 2.16
N ALA A 88 3.63 22.64 2.35
CA ALA A 88 4.36 23.90 2.14
C ALA A 88 4.30 24.35 0.67
N ARG A 89 4.35 23.41 -0.27
CA ARG A 89 4.31 23.66 -1.71
C ARG A 89 2.88 23.90 -2.24
N TYR A 90 1.91 23.13 -1.78
CA TYR A 90 0.50 23.18 -2.21
C TYR A 90 -0.35 23.75 -1.08
N LYS A 91 -0.26 25.06 -0.86
CA LYS A 91 -0.96 25.76 0.23
C LYS A 91 -2.48 25.51 0.17
N GLY A 92 -3.06 25.23 1.33
CA GLY A 92 -4.50 24.95 1.45
C GLY A 92 -4.89 23.51 1.14
N ARG A 93 -3.91 22.65 0.75
CA ARG A 93 -4.15 21.22 0.54
C ARG A 93 -3.67 20.40 1.73
N TYR A 94 -4.36 19.29 2.01
CA TYR A 94 -3.92 18.36 3.04
C TYR A 94 -3.23 17.11 2.45
N PHE A 95 -2.44 16.45 3.30
CA PHE A 95 -1.76 15.19 3.01
C PHE A 95 -1.76 14.37 4.30
N HIS A 96 -2.69 13.41 4.40
CA HIS A 96 -2.92 12.62 5.60
C HIS A 96 -2.25 11.24 5.45
N PRO A 97 -1.29 10.88 6.32
CA PRO A 97 -0.53 9.64 6.20
C PRO A 97 -1.28 8.46 6.83
N TYR A 98 -1.29 7.35 6.11
CA TYR A 98 -1.80 6.05 6.56
C TYR A 98 -0.77 4.96 6.36
N THR A 99 -0.78 3.99 7.26
CA THR A 99 0.02 2.75 7.20
C THR A 99 -0.76 1.67 7.93
N ASP A 100 -1.08 0.57 7.26
CA ASP A 100 -1.79 -0.61 7.76
C ASP A 100 -3.21 -0.35 8.28
N THR A 101 -3.41 0.55 9.21
CA THR A 101 -4.72 0.88 9.79
C THR A 101 -5.58 1.81 8.93
N SER A 102 -5.29 1.90 7.65
CA SER A 102 -6.01 2.76 6.71
C SER A 102 -7.42 2.22 6.40
N PRO A 103 -8.36 3.08 6.01
CA PRO A 103 -9.64 2.62 5.49
C PRO A 103 -9.57 2.08 4.06
N PHE A 104 -8.41 2.21 3.40
CA PHE A 104 -8.23 1.89 1.98
C PHE A 104 -7.75 0.44 1.77
N PRO A 105 -8.18 -0.26 0.71
CA PRO A 105 -7.59 -1.52 0.27
C PRO A 105 -6.19 -1.26 -0.32
N GLU A 106 -5.17 -1.24 0.53
CA GLU A 106 -3.81 -0.73 0.22
C GLU A 106 -3.15 -1.43 -0.96
N VAL A 107 -3.25 -2.78 -1.02
CA VAL A 107 -2.67 -3.56 -2.13
C VAL A 107 -3.33 -3.21 -3.47
N TYR A 108 -4.66 -3.06 -3.46
CA TYR A 108 -5.40 -2.65 -4.65
C TYR A 108 -5.05 -1.23 -5.08
N ALA A 109 -5.00 -0.31 -4.14
CA ALA A 109 -4.59 1.09 -4.40
C ALA A 109 -3.17 1.15 -4.97
N ALA A 110 -2.24 0.36 -4.43
CA ALA A 110 -0.86 0.28 -4.89
C ALA A 110 -0.75 -0.28 -6.33
N ALA A 111 -1.51 -1.34 -6.64
CA ALA A 111 -1.54 -1.91 -7.98
C ALA A 111 -2.13 -0.91 -9.00
N CYS A 112 -3.26 -0.25 -8.68
CA CYS A 112 -3.84 0.80 -9.52
C CYS A 112 -2.89 1.99 -9.71
N ALA A 113 -2.10 2.33 -8.69
CA ALA A 113 -1.07 3.38 -8.78
C ALA A 113 0.17 2.94 -9.57
N GLY A 114 0.24 1.67 -10.01
CA GLY A 114 1.31 1.13 -10.85
C GLY A 114 2.58 0.74 -10.09
N LEU A 115 2.46 0.41 -8.81
CA LEU A 115 3.61 0.02 -7.98
C LEU A 115 4.01 -1.45 -8.19
N GLY A 116 3.12 -2.27 -8.69
CA GLY A 116 3.33 -3.70 -8.90
C GLY A 116 2.04 -4.42 -9.28
N VAL A 117 2.04 -5.73 -9.16
CA VAL A 117 0.90 -6.61 -9.45
C VAL A 117 0.33 -7.21 -8.17
N ILE A 118 -0.93 -7.58 -8.19
CA ILE A 118 -1.56 -8.29 -7.06
C ILE A 118 -1.22 -9.78 -7.16
N GLY A 119 -0.52 -10.29 -6.15
CA GLY A 119 -0.21 -11.72 -6.05
C GLY A 119 -1.43 -12.57 -5.72
N LYS A 120 -1.45 -13.84 -6.15
CA LYS A 120 -2.46 -14.81 -5.73
C LYS A 120 -2.48 -15.01 -4.19
N ASN A 121 -1.40 -14.65 -3.52
CA ASN A 121 -1.29 -14.63 -2.06
C ASN A 121 -1.81 -13.33 -1.41
N GLY A 122 -2.42 -12.43 -2.19
CA GLY A 122 -2.95 -11.16 -1.72
C GLY A 122 -1.91 -10.06 -1.49
N LEU A 123 -0.61 -10.32 -1.72
CA LEU A 123 0.46 -9.34 -1.51
C LEU A 123 0.71 -8.51 -2.77
N LEU A 124 1.22 -7.29 -2.58
CA LEU A 124 1.80 -6.50 -3.65
C LEU A 124 3.15 -7.09 -4.06
N ILE A 125 3.31 -7.40 -5.34
CA ILE A 125 4.58 -7.88 -5.92
C ILE A 125 5.12 -6.76 -6.80
N THR A 126 6.17 -6.09 -6.33
CA THR A 126 6.91 -5.07 -7.08
C THR A 126 7.97 -5.71 -7.97
N GLN A 127 8.66 -4.90 -8.79
CA GLN A 127 9.83 -5.38 -9.55
C GLN A 127 10.97 -5.91 -8.67
N GLN A 128 11.03 -5.47 -7.39
CA GLN A 128 12.05 -5.90 -6.43
C GLN A 128 11.52 -6.98 -5.46
N GLY A 129 10.33 -7.51 -5.70
CA GLY A 129 9.71 -8.55 -4.88
C GLY A 129 8.58 -8.00 -3.99
N SER A 130 8.17 -8.82 -3.01
CA SER A 130 7.02 -8.55 -2.13
C SER A 130 7.40 -8.12 -0.71
N TYR A 131 8.69 -7.98 -0.41
CA TYR A 131 9.16 -7.50 0.90
C TYR A 131 9.06 -5.98 0.99
N VAL A 132 7.83 -5.48 0.98
CA VAL A 132 7.52 -4.06 1.02
C VAL A 132 6.37 -3.76 1.99
N PHE A 133 6.47 -2.63 2.68
CA PHE A 133 5.36 -2.00 3.39
C PHE A 133 4.70 -0.98 2.47
N ILE A 134 3.38 -0.91 2.51
CA ILE A 134 2.62 0.08 1.77
C ILE A 134 2.30 1.24 2.69
N GLY A 135 2.45 2.45 2.17
CA GLY A 135 2.01 3.65 2.85
C GLY A 135 1.22 4.55 1.90
N ILE A 136 0.24 5.26 2.44
CA ILE A 136 -0.68 6.11 1.67
C ILE A 136 -0.67 7.52 2.24
N LEU A 137 -0.62 8.53 1.37
CA LEU A 137 -1.00 9.91 1.69
C LEU A 137 -2.33 10.20 1.00
N ALA A 138 -3.40 10.32 1.77
CA ALA A 138 -4.69 10.78 1.27
C ALA A 138 -4.65 12.30 1.09
N THR A 139 -5.22 12.82 0.00
CA THR A 139 -5.15 14.24 -0.34
C THR A 139 -6.34 14.72 -1.16
N ASP A 140 -6.71 15.97 -0.96
CA ASP A 140 -7.64 16.73 -1.79
C ASP A 140 -6.96 17.38 -3.01
N LEU A 141 -5.65 17.15 -3.20
CA LEU A 141 -4.93 17.70 -4.36
C LEU A 141 -5.47 17.08 -5.65
N PRO A 142 -6.01 17.88 -6.60
CA PRO A 142 -6.50 17.36 -7.86
C PRO A 142 -5.35 16.85 -8.73
N MET A 143 -5.46 15.60 -9.18
CA MET A 143 -4.52 14.98 -10.12
C MET A 143 -5.30 14.10 -11.09
N THR A 144 -4.86 14.05 -12.34
CA THR A 144 -5.48 13.19 -13.36
C THR A 144 -4.96 11.78 -13.20
N ASP A 145 -5.85 10.84 -12.83
CA ASP A 145 -5.53 9.41 -12.71
C ASP A 145 -5.04 8.85 -14.05
N PRO A 146 -3.91 8.15 -14.10
CA PRO A 146 -3.42 7.50 -15.33
C PRO A 146 -4.29 6.31 -15.78
N LEU A 147 -5.36 5.95 -15.05
CA LEU A 147 -6.33 4.90 -15.35
C LEU A 147 -5.68 3.53 -15.63
N ARG A 148 -4.65 3.18 -14.87
CA ARG A 148 -4.02 1.85 -14.96
C ARG A 148 -4.90 0.80 -14.30
N GLU A 149 -5.26 -0.24 -15.04
CA GLU A 149 -5.90 -1.40 -14.43
C GLU A 149 -4.87 -2.18 -13.59
N PRO A 150 -5.29 -2.71 -12.42
CA PRO A 150 -4.40 -3.50 -11.60
C PRO A 150 -4.11 -4.84 -12.28
N ASP A 151 -2.86 -5.10 -12.57
CA ASP A 151 -2.41 -6.39 -13.08
C ASP A 151 -2.40 -7.45 -11.97
N THR A 152 -2.62 -8.70 -12.36
CA THR A 152 -2.49 -9.87 -11.50
C THR A 152 -1.23 -10.65 -11.85
N CYS A 153 -0.68 -11.40 -10.89
CA CYS A 153 0.53 -12.19 -11.14
C CYS A 153 0.28 -13.33 -12.12
N ALA A 154 1.35 -13.74 -12.80
CA ALA A 154 1.33 -14.81 -13.80
C ALA A 154 0.99 -16.20 -13.20
N ALA A 155 0.82 -17.18 -14.05
CA ALA A 155 0.40 -18.54 -13.70
C ALA A 155 1.55 -19.40 -13.13
N CYS A 156 2.15 -19.02 -11.98
CA CYS A 156 3.24 -19.83 -11.39
C CYS A 156 2.84 -20.70 -10.20
N ASP A 157 1.79 -20.35 -9.44
CA ASP A 157 1.21 -21.09 -8.29
C ASP A 157 2.17 -21.48 -7.16
N LEU A 158 3.37 -20.92 -7.11
CA LEU A 158 4.35 -21.23 -6.07
C LEU A 158 3.83 -20.91 -4.68
N CYS A 159 3.18 -19.76 -4.48
CA CYS A 159 2.61 -19.36 -3.20
C CYS A 159 1.48 -20.30 -2.75
N LEU A 160 0.67 -20.78 -3.68
CA LEU A 160 -0.42 -21.72 -3.38
C LEU A 160 0.14 -23.06 -2.91
N ARG A 161 1.12 -23.58 -3.62
CA ARG A 161 1.79 -24.87 -3.29
C ARG A 161 2.65 -24.80 -2.04
N SER A 162 3.14 -23.62 -1.68
CA SER A 162 4.00 -23.41 -0.50
C SER A 162 3.20 -23.15 0.77
N CYS A 163 1.90 -22.91 0.69
CA CYS A 163 1.09 -22.64 1.86
C CYS A 163 0.93 -23.92 2.71
N PRO A 164 1.48 -23.97 3.94
CA PRO A 164 1.52 -25.22 4.72
C PRO A 164 0.14 -25.69 5.18
N THR A 165 -0.82 -24.78 5.28
CA THR A 165 -2.20 -25.09 5.69
C THR A 165 -3.14 -25.23 4.50
N GLY A 166 -2.67 -24.92 3.27
CA GLY A 166 -3.50 -24.81 2.08
C GLY A 166 -4.58 -23.73 2.19
N ALA A 167 -4.32 -22.70 2.99
CA ALA A 167 -5.21 -21.54 3.10
C ALA A 167 -5.28 -20.69 1.83
N LEU A 168 -4.28 -20.79 0.96
CA LEU A 168 -4.25 -20.11 -0.33
C LEU A 168 -4.75 -21.02 -1.44
N SER A 169 -5.71 -20.56 -2.22
CA SER A 169 -6.26 -21.26 -3.38
C SER A 169 -6.37 -20.32 -4.59
N ALA A 170 -6.85 -20.82 -5.71
CA ALA A 170 -7.17 -19.99 -6.89
C ALA A 170 -8.29 -18.99 -6.60
N ASP A 171 -9.18 -19.30 -5.64
CA ASP A 171 -10.32 -18.47 -5.25
C ASP A 171 -9.96 -17.41 -4.18
N GLY A 172 -8.73 -17.43 -3.67
CA GLY A 172 -8.23 -16.48 -2.68
C GLY A 172 -7.75 -17.12 -1.38
N LEU A 173 -7.77 -16.32 -0.30
CA LEU A 173 -7.35 -16.71 1.04
C LEU A 173 -8.53 -17.18 1.88
N ASP A 174 -8.46 -18.41 2.37
CA ASP A 174 -9.29 -18.90 3.47
C ASP A 174 -8.68 -18.45 4.80
N ALA A 175 -9.28 -17.43 5.40
CA ALA A 175 -8.76 -16.82 6.63
C ALA A 175 -8.78 -17.78 7.82
N GLU A 176 -9.74 -18.72 7.89
CA GLU A 176 -9.87 -19.68 9.01
C GLU A 176 -8.73 -20.70 9.01
N ARG A 177 -8.13 -20.97 7.85
CA ARG A 177 -6.99 -21.87 7.68
C ARG A 177 -5.64 -21.16 7.71
N CYS A 178 -5.64 -19.82 7.71
CA CYS A 178 -4.41 -19.06 7.71
C CYS A 178 -3.67 -19.14 9.03
N LEU A 179 -2.35 -19.37 9.00
CA LEU A 179 -1.52 -19.39 10.22
C LEU A 179 -1.59 -18.09 11.04
N SER A 180 -1.97 -16.98 10.42
CA SER A 180 -2.17 -15.71 11.13
C SER A 180 -3.50 -15.63 11.89
N ALA A 181 -4.41 -16.58 11.71
CA ALA A 181 -5.72 -16.63 12.36
C ALA A 181 -5.77 -17.67 13.49
N ILE A 182 -4.71 -18.50 13.64
CA ILE A 182 -4.62 -19.60 14.62
C ILE A 182 -3.93 -19.15 15.90
#